data_a61feffebc27a0151231a04335b507d1
#
_entry.id   a61feffebc27a0151231a04335b507d1
#
_cell.length_a   1.000
_cell.length_b   1.000
_cell.length_c   1.000
_cell.angle_alpha   90.00
_cell.angle_beta   90.00
_cell.angle_gamma   90.00
#
_symmetry.space_group_name_H-M   'P 1'
#
loop_
_entity.id
_entity.type
_entity.pdbx_description
1 polymer ?
#
loop_
_entity_poly.entity_id
_entity_poly.type
_entity_poly.pdbx_seq_one_letter_code
_entity_poly.pdbx_strand_id
1 'polypeptide(L)'
;VFVAGGIGITPIMSMLRTLADRGDHRPLTLLYANRTWEGVTFREELEELEQRLNLKVVYVLSAPHESWEGERGRINQALLERYLPRPDRRDSQEVFICGPKPMMDAVEKALVALDVSVGDFHSERFDLV
;
A
#
# COMPACT_ATOMS: atom_id res chain seq x y z
N VAL A 1 0.05 -2.06 -7.36
CA VAL A 1 0.08 -1.22 -6.15
C VAL A 1 -0.54 -1.99 -4.99
N PHE A 2 0.13 -1.95 -3.87
CA PHE A 2 -0.35 -2.55 -2.62
C PHE A 2 -0.67 -1.43 -1.64
N VAL A 3 -1.78 -1.54 -0.95
CA VAL A 3 -2.17 -0.59 0.10
C VAL A 3 -2.45 -1.38 1.37
N ALA A 4 -1.66 -1.13 2.41
CA ALA A 4 -1.77 -1.84 3.68
C ALA A 4 -1.95 -0.88 4.84
N GLY A 5 -2.70 -1.28 5.84
CA GLY A 5 -2.84 -0.55 7.10
C GLY A 5 -2.75 -1.48 8.29
N GLY A 6 -1.87 -1.16 9.25
CA GLY A 6 -1.71 -1.95 10.47
C GLY A 6 -1.45 -3.42 10.19
N ILE A 7 -2.27 -4.29 10.75
CA ILE A 7 -2.12 -5.74 10.60
C ILE A 7 -2.41 -6.23 9.17
N GLY A 8 -3.02 -5.41 8.32
CA GLY A 8 -3.25 -5.71 6.92
C GLY A 8 -1.98 -5.92 6.11
N ILE A 9 -0.83 -5.61 6.67
CA ILE A 9 0.46 -5.86 6.01
C ILE A 9 0.76 -7.37 5.85
N THR A 10 0.23 -8.21 6.72
CA THR A 10 0.58 -9.65 6.74
C THR A 10 0.28 -10.37 5.42
N PRO A 11 -0.94 -10.29 4.84
CA PRO A 11 -1.19 -10.91 3.53
C PRO A 11 -0.33 -10.30 2.42
N ILE A 12 -0.08 -9.01 2.50
CA ILE A 12 0.73 -8.32 1.49
C ILE A 12 2.18 -8.78 1.56
N MET A 13 2.73 -8.99 2.77
CA MET A 13 4.06 -9.56 2.94
C MET A 13 4.17 -10.94 2.28
N SER A 14 3.13 -11.77 2.44
CA SER A 14 3.10 -13.09 1.80
C SER A 14 3.18 -12.97 0.27
N MET A 15 2.45 -12.02 -0.30
CA MET A 15 2.48 -11.78 -1.74
C MET A 15 3.84 -11.27 -2.20
N LEU A 16 4.44 -10.33 -1.49
CA LEU A 16 5.75 -9.78 -1.81
C LEU A 16 6.85 -10.85 -1.73
N ARG A 17 6.81 -11.71 -0.73
CA ARG A 17 7.75 -12.83 -0.59
C ARG A 17 7.67 -13.78 -1.78
N THR A 18 6.45 -14.09 -2.20
CA THR A 18 6.21 -14.95 -3.37
C THR A 18 6.77 -14.32 -4.64
N LEU A 19 6.53 -13.04 -4.84
CA LEU A 19 7.06 -12.33 -6.02
C LEU A 19 8.60 -12.29 -6.01
N ALA A 20 9.20 -12.09 -4.84
CA ALA A 20 10.65 -12.10 -4.69
C ALA A 20 11.23 -13.49 -5.02
N ASP A 21 10.60 -14.56 -4.52
CA ASP A 21 11.03 -15.93 -4.78
C ASP A 21 10.93 -16.29 -6.25
N ARG A 22 10.01 -15.69 -6.98
CA ARG A 22 9.84 -15.89 -8.42
C ARG A 22 10.76 -15.00 -9.27
N GLY A 23 11.50 -14.10 -8.65
CA GLY A 23 12.34 -13.16 -9.38
C GLY A 23 11.54 -12.16 -10.23
N ASP A 24 10.38 -11.75 -9.74
CA ASP A 24 9.53 -10.78 -10.45
C ASP A 24 10.21 -9.42 -10.51
N HIS A 25 10.19 -8.77 -11.68
CA HIS A 25 10.84 -7.48 -11.91
C HIS A 25 9.86 -6.35 -12.23
N ARG A 26 8.56 -6.61 -12.15
CA ARG A 26 7.55 -5.56 -12.41
C ARG A 26 7.67 -4.44 -11.37
N PRO A 27 7.43 -3.18 -11.78
CA PRO A 27 7.40 -2.08 -10.82
C PRO A 27 6.28 -2.28 -9.80
N LEU A 28 6.62 -2.25 -8.52
CA LEU A 28 5.70 -2.45 -7.41
C LEU A 28 5.78 -1.25 -6.47
N THR A 29 4.63 -0.82 -5.96
CA THR A 29 4.56 0.24 -4.96
C THR A 29 3.70 -0.25 -3.79
N LEU A 30 4.20 -0.08 -2.58
CA LEU A 30 3.47 -0.37 -1.35
C LEU A 30 3.24 0.94 -0.59
N LEU A 31 1.98 1.30 -0.39
CA LEU A 31 1.58 2.37 0.51
C LEU A 31 1.20 1.72 1.84
N TYR A 32 2.00 1.96 2.88
CA TYR A 32 1.84 1.28 4.16
C TYR A 32 1.53 2.30 5.24
N ALA A 33 0.27 2.30 5.68
CA ALA A 33 -0.23 3.23 6.68
C ALA A 33 -0.06 2.68 8.09
N ASN A 34 0.50 3.50 8.96
CA ASN A 34 0.64 3.23 10.38
C ASN A 34 0.42 4.53 11.15
N ARG A 35 0.32 4.43 12.45
CA ARG A 35 0.18 5.57 13.31
C ARG A 35 1.53 6.25 13.54
N THR A 36 2.51 5.47 13.97
CA THR A 36 3.87 5.94 14.28
C THR A 36 4.91 5.06 13.61
N TRP A 37 6.13 5.57 13.51
CA TRP A 37 7.25 4.81 12.98
C TRP A 37 7.56 3.58 13.83
N GLU A 38 7.46 3.70 15.14
CA GLU A 38 7.70 2.61 16.09
C GLU A 38 6.68 1.48 15.93
N GLY A 39 5.49 1.80 15.46
CA GLY A 39 4.43 0.82 15.22
C GLY A 39 4.54 0.08 13.88
N VAL A 40 5.49 0.45 13.03
CA VAL A 40 5.68 -0.21 11.73
C VAL A 40 6.32 -1.59 11.94
N THR A 41 5.65 -2.64 11.44
CA THR A 41 6.20 -4.00 11.47
C THR A 41 6.87 -4.33 10.15
N PHE A 42 7.78 -5.32 10.17
CA PHE A 42 8.49 -5.80 8.97
C PHE A 42 9.40 -4.78 8.28
N ARG A 43 9.84 -3.73 8.97
CA ARG A 43 10.69 -2.70 8.37
C ARG A 43 11.95 -3.27 7.72
N GLU A 44 12.66 -4.12 8.44
CA GLU A 44 13.91 -4.72 7.94
C GLU A 44 13.65 -5.64 6.75
N GLU A 45 12.61 -6.44 6.81
CA GLU A 45 12.25 -7.33 5.71
C GLU A 45 11.79 -6.54 4.49
N LEU A 46 11.04 -5.46 4.68
CA LEU A 46 10.62 -4.59 3.57
C LEU A 46 11.84 -3.94 2.90
N GLU A 47 12.83 -3.53 3.69
CA GLU A 47 14.07 -2.99 3.16
C GLU A 47 14.81 -4.01 2.30
N GLU A 48 14.89 -5.27 2.76
CA GLU A 48 15.44 -6.37 1.98
C GLU A 48 14.66 -6.60 0.68
N LEU A 49 13.34 -6.60 0.75
CA LEU A 49 12.48 -6.80 -0.42
C LEU A 49 12.64 -5.68 -1.44
N GLU A 50 12.88 -4.45 -1.01
CA GLU A 50 13.17 -3.34 -1.92
C GLU A 50 14.45 -3.57 -2.74
N GLN A 51 15.39 -4.34 -2.20
CA GLN A 51 16.62 -4.70 -2.90
C GLN A 51 16.43 -5.89 -3.84
N ARG A 52 15.53 -6.81 -3.51
CA ARG A 52 15.26 -8.01 -4.28
C ARG A 52 14.21 -7.81 -5.38
N LEU A 53 13.31 -6.85 -5.19
CA LEU A 53 12.21 -6.52 -6.10
C LEU A 53 12.39 -5.10 -6.62
N ASN A 54 11.71 -4.76 -7.70
CA ASN A 54 11.56 -3.37 -8.13
C ASN A 54 10.42 -2.74 -7.33
N LEU A 55 10.62 -2.62 -6.03
CA LEU A 55 9.61 -2.21 -5.05
C LEU A 55 9.96 -0.86 -4.43
N LYS A 56 8.97 0.01 -4.33
CA LYS A 56 9.05 1.24 -3.56
C LYS A 56 8.08 1.16 -2.40
N VAL A 57 8.57 1.31 -1.18
CA VAL A 57 7.73 1.35 0.02
C VAL A 57 7.55 2.80 0.46
N VAL A 58 6.30 3.21 0.60
CA VAL A 58 5.93 4.55 1.07
C VAL A 58 5.22 4.40 2.40
N TYR A 59 5.84 4.88 3.45
CA TYR A 59 5.24 4.85 4.80
C TYR A 59 4.40 6.11 5.00
N VAL A 60 3.15 5.92 5.41
CA VAL A 60 2.20 7.01 5.66
C VAL A 60 1.85 6.97 7.14
N LEU A 61 2.24 7.99 7.89
CA LEU A 61 2.06 8.02 9.34
C LEU A 61 1.01 9.06 9.74
N SER A 62 0.02 8.64 10.53
CA SER A 62 -1.06 9.53 10.98
C SER A 62 -0.72 10.33 12.22
N ALA A 63 0.20 9.86 13.05
CA ALA A 63 0.65 10.56 14.25
C ALA A 63 2.19 10.48 14.38
N PRO A 64 2.94 10.97 13.36
CA PRO A 64 4.37 10.85 13.35
C PRO A 64 5.04 11.87 14.27
N HIS A 65 6.31 11.62 14.60
CA HIS A 65 7.14 12.60 15.27
C HIS A 65 7.32 13.84 14.38
N GLU A 66 7.58 15.00 14.99
CA GLU A 66 7.76 16.27 14.26
C GLU A 66 8.86 16.19 13.20
N SER A 67 9.90 15.41 13.45
CA SER A 67 11.03 15.24 12.53
C SER A 67 10.74 14.35 11.32
N TRP A 68 9.56 13.73 11.27
CA TRP A 68 9.18 12.85 10.16
C TRP A 68 9.07 13.63 8.85
N GLU A 69 9.85 13.25 7.86
CA GLU A 69 9.87 13.91 6.55
C GLU A 69 9.08 13.16 5.46
N GLY A 70 8.53 11.99 5.77
CA GLY A 70 7.72 11.21 4.83
C GLY A 70 6.28 11.67 4.78
N GLU A 71 5.42 10.82 4.25
CA GLU A 71 4.00 11.14 4.10
C GLU A 71 3.30 11.17 5.46
N ARG A 72 2.43 12.16 5.65
CA ARG A 72 1.70 12.39 6.90
C ARG A 72 0.20 12.25 6.69
N GLY A 73 -0.50 11.80 7.70
CA GLY A 73 -1.94 11.68 7.70
C GLY A 73 -2.41 10.29 7.30
N ARG A 74 -3.55 10.22 6.66
CA ARG A 74 -4.15 8.97 6.19
C ARG A 74 -4.04 8.87 4.68
N ILE A 75 -4.10 7.64 4.18
CA ILE A 75 -4.12 7.43 2.73
C ILE A 75 -5.41 8.03 2.17
N ASN A 76 -5.27 8.95 1.23
CA ASN A 76 -6.37 9.68 0.62
C ASN A 76 -6.21 9.72 -0.91
N GLN A 77 -7.17 10.34 -1.58
CA GLN A 77 -7.17 10.42 -3.05
C GLN A 77 -5.93 11.13 -3.59
N ALA A 78 -5.51 12.23 -2.97
CA ALA A 78 -4.33 12.98 -3.43
C ALA A 78 -3.06 12.14 -3.33
N LEU A 79 -2.90 11.37 -2.26
CA LEU A 79 -1.77 10.47 -2.08
C LEU A 79 -1.78 9.35 -3.12
N LEU A 80 -2.93 8.72 -3.31
CA LEU A 80 -3.08 7.66 -4.31
C LEU A 80 -2.78 8.17 -5.71
N GLU A 81 -3.24 9.35 -6.05
CA GLU A 81 -2.98 9.95 -7.36
C GLU A 81 -1.49 10.12 -7.62
N ARG A 82 -0.70 10.49 -6.60
CA ARG A 82 0.75 10.63 -6.73
C ARG A 82 1.48 9.32 -6.99
N TYR A 83 0.98 8.23 -6.45
CA TYR A 83 1.68 6.94 -6.49
C TYR A 83 1.07 5.92 -7.45
N LEU A 84 -0.12 6.17 -7.96
CA LEU A 84 -0.68 5.36 -9.04
C LEU A 84 0.03 5.68 -10.36
N PRO A 85 0.10 4.73 -11.31
CA PRO A 85 0.57 5.02 -12.64
C PRO A 85 -0.28 6.09 -13.31
N ARG A 86 0.24 6.64 -14.38
CA ARG A 86 -0.48 7.62 -15.19
C ARG A 86 -1.82 7.02 -15.67
N PRO A 87 -2.85 7.84 -15.86
CA PRO A 87 -4.17 7.35 -16.28
C PRO A 87 -4.14 6.47 -17.53
N ASP A 88 -3.22 6.76 -18.47
CA ASP A 88 -3.06 5.97 -19.69
C ASP A 88 -2.46 4.59 -19.45
N ARG A 89 -1.96 4.30 -18.26
CA ARG A 89 -1.36 3.02 -17.89
C ARG A 89 -2.11 2.28 -16.79
N ARG A 90 -3.23 2.81 -16.33
CA ARG A 90 -4.01 2.21 -15.23
C ARG A 90 -4.71 0.92 -15.62
N ASP A 91 -4.95 0.69 -16.90
CA ASP A 91 -5.63 -0.50 -17.40
C ASP A 91 -4.86 -1.78 -17.15
N SER A 92 -3.53 -1.69 -17.03
CA SER A 92 -2.66 -2.85 -16.79
C SER A 92 -2.28 -3.00 -15.33
N GLN A 93 -2.97 -2.29 -14.43
CA GLN A 93 -2.61 -2.23 -13.03
C GLN A 93 -3.63 -2.89 -12.13
N GLU A 94 -3.13 -3.71 -11.22
CA GLU A 94 -3.93 -4.27 -10.14
C GLU A 94 -3.58 -3.58 -8.83
N VAL A 95 -4.58 -3.36 -7.98
CA VAL A 95 -4.42 -2.77 -6.66
C VAL A 95 -4.91 -3.77 -5.62
N PHE A 96 -4.06 -4.07 -4.64
CA PHE A 96 -4.40 -4.96 -3.54
C PHE A 96 -4.48 -4.13 -2.26
N ILE A 97 -5.61 -4.21 -1.56
CA ILE A 97 -5.89 -3.40 -0.38
C ILE A 97 -6.17 -4.31 0.80
N CYS A 98 -5.49 -4.08 1.92
CA CYS A 98 -5.70 -4.86 3.12
C CYS A 98 -5.50 -4.00 4.36
N GLY A 99 -6.52 -3.93 5.23
CA GLY A 99 -6.45 -3.13 6.43
C GLY A 99 -7.80 -2.95 7.12
N PRO A 100 -7.88 -2.01 8.08
CA PRO A 100 -9.13 -1.72 8.77
C PRO A 100 -10.21 -1.19 7.84
N LYS A 101 -11.46 -1.47 8.18
CA LYS A 101 -12.61 -1.08 7.35
C LYS A 101 -12.64 0.41 6.96
N PRO A 102 -12.42 1.37 7.88
CA PRO A 102 -12.45 2.78 7.49
C PRO A 102 -11.39 3.13 6.43
N MET A 103 -10.19 2.58 6.53
CA MET A 103 -9.15 2.79 5.51
C MET A 103 -9.56 2.16 4.18
N MET A 104 -10.07 0.93 4.22
CA MET A 104 -10.51 0.22 3.02
C MET A 104 -11.58 1.01 2.27
N ASP A 105 -12.60 1.47 3.00
CA ASP A 105 -13.69 2.25 2.42
C ASP A 105 -13.17 3.55 1.78
N ALA A 106 -12.28 4.25 2.45
CA ALA A 106 -11.71 5.49 1.94
C ALA A 106 -10.86 5.25 0.69
N VAL A 107 -10.04 4.21 0.69
CA VAL A 107 -9.18 3.86 -0.45
C VAL A 107 -10.02 3.43 -1.64
N GLU A 108 -11.01 2.56 -1.44
CA GLU A 108 -11.88 2.10 -2.53
C GLU A 108 -12.64 3.27 -3.16
N LYS A 109 -13.17 4.17 -2.35
CA LYS A 109 -13.86 5.36 -2.83
C LYS A 109 -12.91 6.25 -3.64
N ALA A 110 -11.70 6.45 -3.17
CA ALA A 110 -10.70 7.25 -3.86
C ALA A 110 -10.29 6.60 -5.20
N LEU A 111 -10.13 5.29 -5.25
CA LEU A 111 -9.79 4.59 -6.49
C LEU A 111 -10.89 4.74 -7.55
N VAL A 112 -12.14 4.64 -7.14
CA VAL A 112 -13.28 4.87 -8.06
C VAL A 112 -13.24 6.30 -8.59
N ALA A 113 -12.99 7.29 -7.73
CA ALA A 113 -12.88 8.69 -8.13
C ALA A 113 -11.71 8.94 -9.08
N LEU A 114 -10.67 8.10 -9.03
CA LEU A 114 -9.51 8.18 -9.93
C LEU A 114 -9.66 7.29 -11.17
N ASP A 115 -10.86 6.82 -11.45
CA ASP A 115 -11.21 6.01 -12.62
C ASP A 115 -10.51 4.64 -12.65
N VAL A 116 -10.17 4.09 -11.49
CA VAL A 116 -9.70 2.71 -11.40
C VAL A 116 -10.91 1.79 -11.38
N SER A 117 -10.97 0.85 -12.32
CA SER A 117 -12.11 -0.08 -12.43
C SER A 117 -12.22 -0.98 -11.19
N VAL A 118 -13.46 -1.22 -10.74
CA VAL A 118 -13.73 -2.08 -9.58
C VAL A 118 -13.12 -3.47 -9.75
N GLY A 119 -13.04 -3.99 -10.98
CA GLY A 119 -12.42 -5.27 -11.26
C GLY A 119 -10.91 -5.30 -11.13
N ASP A 120 -10.27 -4.12 -11.07
CA ASP A 120 -8.80 -4.00 -10.99
C ASP A 120 -8.27 -3.84 -9.57
N PHE A 121 -9.14 -3.78 -8.57
CA PHE A 121 -8.66 -3.77 -7.19
C PHE A 121 -9.27 -4.91 -6.37
N HIS A 122 -8.45 -5.47 -5.50
CA HIS A 122 -8.75 -6.62 -4.66
C HIS A 122 -8.64 -6.22 -3.20
N SER A 123 -9.69 -6.45 -2.44
CA SER A 123 -9.77 -6.01 -1.05
C SER A 123 -9.94 -7.19 -0.12
N GLU A 124 -9.15 -7.21 0.97
CA GLU A 124 -9.33 -8.15 2.06
C GLU A 124 -9.52 -7.35 3.34
N ARG A 125 -10.70 -7.51 3.95
CA ARG A 125 -11.07 -6.75 5.14
C ARG A 125 -10.85 -7.59 6.39
N PHE A 126 -10.22 -6.99 7.39
CA PHE A 126 -10.13 -7.56 8.73
C PHE A 126 -11.13 -6.85 9.61
N ASP A 127 -12.26 -7.49 9.84
CA ASP A 127 -13.23 -7.01 10.80
C ASP A 127 -12.92 -7.68 12.14
N LEU A 128 -12.60 -6.87 13.13
CA LEU A 128 -12.55 -7.35 14.50
C LEU A 128 -13.99 -7.51 14.95
N VAL A 129 -14.41 -8.74 15.05
CA VAL A 129 -15.73 -9.08 15.56
C VAL A 129 -15.69 -9.08 17.08
#